data_04882105cf8d46c30ede36e2246b6d45
#
_entry.id   04882105cf8d46c30ede36e2246b6d45
#
_cell.length_a   1.000
_cell.length_b   1.000
_cell.length_c   1.000
_cell.angle_alpha   90.00
_cell.angle_beta   90.00
_cell.angle_gamma   90.00
#
_symmetry.space_group_name_H-M   'P 1'
#
loop_
_entity.id
_entity.type
_entity.pdbx_description
1 polymer ?
#
loop_
_entity_poly.entity_id
_entity_poly.type
_entity_poly.pdbx_seq_one_letter_code
_entity_poly.pdbx_strand_id
1 'polypeptide(L)'
;SVGETPTSDFDGASGRMELRTGSATPAKAHVYSDVTTPVTASRKAIDTNYPKTNDGDGDNTGAGTDIVTWRTSWTTSDFSANAIIGGCIHVGAASPASGTKLLSHFDITSFNKTASDTLKIFVNHTFNGV
;
A
#
# COMPACT_ATOMS: atom_id res chain seq x y z
N SER A 1 15.31 -9.12 4.15
CA SER A 1 16.75 -9.11 4.18
C SER A 1 17.29 -9.30 5.58
N VAL A 2 18.40 -9.99 5.67
CA VAL A 2 19.00 -10.33 6.95
C VAL A 2 19.56 -9.06 7.61
N GLY A 3 19.22 -8.84 8.87
CA GLY A 3 19.74 -7.72 9.64
C GLY A 3 19.06 -6.39 9.38
N GLU A 4 18.09 -6.35 8.50
CA GLU A 4 17.30 -5.15 8.27
C GLU A 4 15.96 -5.25 8.99
N THR A 5 15.38 -4.10 9.27
CA THR A 5 14.02 -4.01 9.79
C THR A 5 13.14 -3.46 8.66
N PRO A 6 12.62 -4.33 7.77
CA PRO A 6 11.93 -3.86 6.56
C PRO A 6 10.76 -2.92 6.85
N THR A 7 10.14 -3.09 8.00
CA THR A 7 9.00 -2.27 8.39
C THR A 7 9.37 -0.82 8.68
N SER A 8 10.61 -0.54 9.04
CA SER A 8 11.03 0.83 9.34
C SER A 8 11.10 1.71 8.10
N ASP A 9 11.31 1.10 6.93
CA ASP A 9 11.38 1.85 5.67
C ASP A 9 10.00 2.09 5.05
N PHE A 10 9.00 1.35 5.50
CA PHE A 10 7.66 1.40 4.95
C PHE A 10 6.61 1.75 6.00
N ASP A 11 7.03 2.41 7.07
CA ASP A 11 6.13 2.92 8.10
C ASP A 11 5.54 4.29 7.72
N GLY A 12 4.83 4.91 8.65
CA GLY A 12 4.20 6.21 8.43
C GLY A 12 5.15 7.35 8.10
N ALA A 13 6.44 7.23 8.46
CA ALA A 13 7.44 8.25 8.15
C ALA A 13 7.93 8.15 6.71
N SER A 14 8.14 6.96 6.21
CA SER A 14 8.80 6.72 4.92
C SER A 14 7.93 6.00 3.90
N GLY A 15 7.00 5.18 4.33
CA GLY A 15 6.15 4.39 3.45
C GLY A 15 4.97 5.19 2.90
N ARG A 16 4.62 4.92 1.65
CA ARG A 16 3.47 5.54 0.99
C ARG A 16 2.68 4.49 0.25
N MET A 17 1.36 4.59 0.33
CA MET A 17 0.46 3.82 -0.51
C MET A 17 -0.08 4.74 -1.59
N GLU A 18 -0.13 4.23 -2.81
CA GLU A 18 -0.59 4.99 -3.98
C GLU A 18 -1.44 4.08 -4.85
N LEU A 19 -2.53 4.61 -5.38
CA LEU A 19 -3.49 3.84 -6.15
C LEU A 19 -3.30 4.07 -7.65
N ARG A 20 -3.81 3.15 -8.45
CA ARG A 20 -3.72 3.22 -9.91
C ARG A 20 -5.06 2.91 -10.58
N THR A 21 -5.21 3.45 -11.78
CA THR A 21 -6.36 3.17 -12.64
C THR A 21 -5.96 2.40 -13.90
N GLY A 22 -4.69 2.27 -14.18
CA GLY A 22 -4.20 1.51 -15.32
C GLY A 22 -4.04 0.03 -14.99
N SER A 23 -4.26 -0.82 -15.98
CA SER A 23 -4.09 -2.27 -15.83
C SER A 23 -2.62 -2.64 -15.64
N ALA A 24 -2.37 -3.62 -14.80
CA ALA A 24 -1.05 -4.18 -14.59
C ALA A 24 -1.19 -5.64 -14.15
N THR A 25 -0.10 -6.39 -14.26
CA THR A 25 -0.01 -7.74 -13.70
C THR A 25 1.00 -7.67 -12.56
N PRO A 26 0.57 -7.58 -11.30
CA PRO A 26 1.49 -7.42 -10.19
C PRO A 26 2.55 -8.51 -10.12
N ALA A 27 3.78 -8.11 -9.78
CA ALA A 27 4.90 -9.03 -9.61
C ALA A 27 5.86 -8.48 -8.56
N LYS A 28 6.60 -9.38 -7.92
CA LYS A 28 7.51 -9.02 -6.82
C LYS A 28 8.68 -8.13 -7.26
N ALA A 29 9.10 -8.25 -8.51
CA ALA A 29 10.24 -7.50 -9.02
C ALA A 29 9.86 -6.12 -9.56
N HIS A 30 8.59 -5.73 -9.46
CA HIS A 30 8.12 -4.47 -9.99
C HIS A 30 8.75 -3.27 -9.28
N VAL A 31 8.96 -2.22 -10.05
CA VAL A 31 9.41 -0.92 -9.57
C VAL A 31 8.31 0.11 -9.86
N TYR A 32 8.50 1.34 -9.41
CA TYR A 32 7.43 2.34 -9.53
C TYR A 32 6.96 2.55 -10.98
N SER A 33 7.86 2.48 -11.95
CA SER A 33 7.47 2.63 -13.36
C SER A 33 6.51 1.54 -13.87
N ASP A 34 6.39 0.43 -13.15
CA ASP A 34 5.43 -0.63 -13.48
C ASP A 34 4.01 -0.31 -12.98
N VAL A 35 3.85 0.72 -12.17
CA VAL A 35 2.54 1.19 -11.69
C VAL A 35 1.89 2.00 -12.79
N THR A 36 0.94 1.39 -13.48
CA THR A 36 0.31 1.97 -14.68
C THR A 36 -0.72 3.02 -14.30
N THR A 37 -0.60 4.21 -14.86
CA THR A 37 -1.51 5.33 -14.62
C THR A 37 -1.77 5.55 -13.13
N PRO A 38 -0.73 5.86 -12.36
CA PRO A 38 -0.90 6.10 -10.93
C PRO A 38 -1.73 7.36 -10.69
N VAL A 39 -2.58 7.31 -9.67
CA VAL A 39 -3.30 8.48 -9.18
C VAL A 39 -2.39 9.17 -8.18
N THR A 40 -1.58 10.11 -8.63
CA THR A 40 -0.56 10.73 -7.78
C THR A 40 -1.16 11.46 -6.57
N ALA A 41 -2.36 11.99 -6.71
CA ALA A 41 -3.08 12.62 -5.61
C ALA A 41 -3.50 11.63 -4.52
N SER A 42 -3.49 10.33 -4.79
CA SER A 42 -3.80 9.30 -3.80
C SER A 42 -2.60 8.93 -2.93
N ARG A 43 -1.40 9.37 -3.29
CA ARG A 43 -0.19 9.03 -2.53
C ARG A 43 -0.31 9.53 -1.11
N LYS A 44 -0.28 8.61 -0.15
CA LYS A 44 -0.49 8.96 1.26
C LYS A 44 0.29 8.04 2.18
N ALA A 45 0.66 8.57 3.33
CA ALA A 45 1.45 7.84 4.33
C ALA A 45 0.73 6.59 4.84
N ILE A 46 1.52 5.61 5.21
CA ILE A 46 1.03 4.48 6.01
C ILE A 46 0.56 5.03 7.35
N ASP A 47 -0.59 4.57 7.82
CA ASP A 47 -1.19 5.05 9.06
C ASP A 47 -0.27 4.83 10.26
N THR A 48 -0.40 5.71 11.25
CA THR A 48 0.30 5.57 12.53
C THR A 48 -0.01 4.19 13.14
N ASN A 49 1.00 3.57 13.73
CA ASN A 49 0.97 2.23 14.30
C ASN A 49 0.94 1.09 13.27
N TYR A 50 1.00 1.40 12.01
CA TYR A 50 1.18 0.40 10.96
C TYR A 50 2.57 0.53 10.34
N PRO A 51 3.15 -0.54 9.81
CA PRO A 51 2.60 -1.89 9.75
C PRO A 51 2.56 -2.57 11.13
N LYS A 52 1.66 -3.53 11.28
CA LYS A 52 1.57 -4.32 12.51
C LYS A 52 1.21 -5.76 12.21
N THR A 53 1.46 -6.64 13.19
CA THR A 53 1.10 -8.05 13.05
C THR A 53 -0.41 -8.22 13.10
N ASN A 54 -0.88 -9.31 12.49
CA ASN A 54 -2.27 -9.61 12.29
C ASN A 54 -2.45 -11.13 12.46
N ASP A 55 -3.38 -11.56 13.27
CA ASP A 55 -3.60 -12.98 13.53
C ASP A 55 -4.43 -13.68 12.46
N GLY A 56 -4.87 -12.94 11.44
CA GLY A 56 -5.58 -13.53 10.31
C GLY A 56 -7.06 -13.78 10.56
N ASP A 57 -7.62 -13.30 11.66
CA ASP A 57 -9.03 -13.52 11.98
C ASP A 57 -9.99 -12.55 11.27
N GLY A 58 -9.46 -11.61 10.51
CA GLY A 58 -10.25 -10.68 9.71
C GLY A 58 -10.44 -9.30 10.33
N ASP A 59 -10.01 -9.08 11.57
CA ASP A 59 -10.12 -7.78 12.21
C ASP A 59 -8.88 -6.90 11.99
N ASN A 60 -7.87 -7.44 11.31
CA ASN A 60 -6.60 -6.77 11.01
C ASN A 60 -5.83 -6.33 12.26
N THR A 61 -5.99 -7.06 13.34
CA THR A 61 -5.26 -6.86 14.59
C THR A 61 -4.77 -8.21 15.11
N GLY A 62 -4.06 -8.18 16.21
CA GLY A 62 -3.54 -9.38 16.82
C GLY A 62 -2.03 -9.44 16.80
N ALA A 63 -1.48 -10.47 17.38
CA ALA A 63 -0.04 -10.61 17.56
C ALA A 63 0.42 -12.04 17.31
N GLY A 64 1.71 -12.17 17.01
CA GLY A 64 2.36 -13.47 17.00
C GLY A 64 2.12 -14.30 15.75
N THR A 65 1.71 -13.71 14.66
CA THR A 65 1.47 -14.43 13.41
C THR A 65 2.49 -14.07 12.35
N ASP A 66 2.45 -14.81 11.26
CA ASP A 66 3.26 -14.59 10.07
C ASP A 66 2.65 -13.54 9.11
N ILE A 67 1.58 -12.88 9.51
CA ILE A 67 0.92 -11.86 8.71
C ILE A 67 1.28 -10.48 9.24
N VAL A 68 1.71 -9.59 8.34
CA VAL A 68 1.94 -8.18 8.64
C VAL A 68 1.01 -7.35 7.78
N THR A 69 0.33 -6.38 8.39
CA THR A 69 -0.66 -5.54 7.73
C THR A 69 -0.17 -4.11 7.64
N TRP A 70 -0.24 -3.54 6.45
CA TRP A 70 -0.11 -2.10 6.20
C TRP A 70 -1.50 -1.52 5.98
N ARG A 71 -1.70 -0.30 6.42
CA ARG A 71 -2.97 0.41 6.22
C ARG A 71 -2.70 1.85 5.85
N THR A 72 -3.52 2.37 4.94
CA THR A 72 -3.64 3.80 4.66
C THR A 72 -5.11 4.19 4.67
N SER A 73 -5.39 5.38 5.19
CA SER A 73 -6.74 5.93 5.31
C SER A 73 -6.80 7.25 4.57
N TRP A 74 -7.81 7.42 3.73
CA TRP A 74 -8.06 8.66 2.99
C TRP A 74 -9.37 9.28 3.44
N THR A 75 -9.34 10.60 3.60
CA THR A 75 -10.54 11.38 3.94
C THR A 75 -11.31 11.75 2.68
N THR A 76 -12.48 12.35 2.87
CA THR A 76 -13.31 12.83 1.76
C THR A 76 -12.59 13.84 0.87
N SER A 77 -11.67 14.63 1.43
CA SER A 77 -10.96 15.69 0.69
C SER A 77 -9.64 15.26 0.07
N ASP A 78 -9.19 14.03 0.32
CA ASP A 78 -7.83 13.63 -0.10
C ASP A 78 -7.68 13.51 -1.62
N PHE A 79 -8.63 12.91 -2.30
CA PHE A 79 -8.62 12.82 -3.76
C PHE A 79 -9.96 12.29 -4.25
N SER A 80 -10.17 12.38 -5.56
CA SER A 80 -11.30 11.73 -6.24
C SER A 80 -10.78 11.07 -7.51
N ALA A 81 -11.21 9.85 -7.77
CA ALA A 81 -10.86 9.12 -8.98
C ALA A 81 -11.87 8.02 -9.27
N ASN A 82 -12.07 7.73 -10.55
CA ASN A 82 -12.94 6.66 -11.01
C ASN A 82 -12.10 5.46 -11.45
N ALA A 83 -12.70 4.28 -11.35
CA ALA A 83 -12.11 3.04 -11.85
C ALA A 83 -10.73 2.76 -11.27
N ILE A 84 -10.60 2.88 -9.96
CA ILE A 84 -9.40 2.48 -9.24
C ILE A 84 -9.36 0.96 -9.22
N ILE A 85 -8.29 0.36 -9.71
CA ILE A 85 -8.19 -1.10 -9.89
C ILE A 85 -6.96 -1.71 -9.23
N GLY A 86 -6.18 -0.94 -8.53
CA GLY A 86 -5.02 -1.45 -7.82
C GLY A 86 -4.21 -0.37 -7.16
N GLY A 87 -3.02 -0.75 -6.70
CA GLY A 87 -2.12 0.18 -6.05
C GLY A 87 -0.79 -0.44 -5.71
N CYS A 88 0.01 0.33 -4.98
CA CYS A 88 1.34 -0.10 -4.55
C CYS A 88 1.69 0.52 -3.20
N ILE A 89 2.72 -0.05 -2.58
CA ILE A 89 3.39 0.53 -1.42
C ILE A 89 4.85 0.76 -1.82
N HIS A 90 5.30 1.99 -1.70
CA HIS A 90 6.68 2.36 -1.99
C HIS A 90 7.28 3.16 -0.84
N VAL A 91 8.61 3.25 -0.82
CA VAL A 91 9.34 4.11 0.10
C VAL A 91 9.60 5.46 -0.59
N GLY A 92 9.76 6.49 0.21
CA GLY A 92 10.01 7.83 -0.31
C GLY A 92 8.80 8.73 -0.17
N ALA A 93 9.04 9.88 0.44
CA ALA A 93 7.97 10.70 0.96
C ALA A 93 7.14 11.41 -0.09
N ALA A 94 7.69 11.73 -1.25
CA ALA A 94 6.97 12.58 -2.19
C ALA A 94 6.82 11.93 -3.57
N SER A 95 7.83 11.99 -4.38
CA SER A 95 7.76 11.46 -5.74
C SER A 95 8.81 10.37 -5.91
N PRO A 96 8.40 9.10 -5.97
CA PRO A 96 9.37 8.04 -6.17
C PRO A 96 9.98 8.15 -7.57
N ALA A 97 11.25 7.83 -7.68
CA ALA A 97 11.90 7.68 -8.97
C ALA A 97 11.32 6.46 -9.71
N SER A 98 11.43 6.43 -11.03
CA SER A 98 10.89 5.34 -11.84
C SER A 98 11.42 3.96 -11.43
N GLY A 99 12.65 3.88 -10.96
CA GLY A 99 13.26 2.63 -10.53
C GLY A 99 13.08 2.30 -9.05
N THR A 100 12.32 3.10 -8.31
CA THR A 100 12.06 2.83 -6.89
C THR A 100 11.37 1.49 -6.73
N LYS A 101 11.92 0.63 -5.88
CA LYS A 101 11.35 -0.69 -5.61
C LYS A 101 10.07 -0.57 -4.82
N LEU A 102 9.13 -1.47 -5.10
CA LEU A 102 7.87 -1.55 -4.40
C LEU A 102 7.94 -2.63 -3.33
N LEU A 103 7.40 -2.34 -2.16
CA LEU A 103 7.13 -3.38 -1.17
C LEU A 103 6.00 -4.27 -1.67
N SER A 104 4.99 -3.66 -2.27
CA SER A 104 3.80 -4.35 -2.75
C SER A 104 3.27 -3.68 -4.00
N HIS A 105 2.76 -4.48 -4.92
CA HIS A 105 2.00 -4.04 -6.08
C HIS A 105 0.80 -4.98 -6.14
N PHE A 106 -0.42 -4.44 -6.14
CA PHE A 106 -1.61 -5.25 -5.93
C PHE A 106 -2.77 -4.78 -6.80
N ASP A 107 -3.70 -5.70 -7.07
CA ASP A 107 -4.97 -5.43 -7.72
C ASP A 107 -6.09 -5.32 -6.69
N ILE A 108 -7.10 -4.52 -7.00
CA ILE A 108 -8.31 -4.36 -6.20
C ILE A 108 -9.50 -4.47 -7.16
N THR A 109 -10.62 -4.96 -6.67
CA THR A 109 -11.89 -4.86 -7.41
C THR A 109 -12.19 -3.39 -7.69
N SER A 110 -12.51 -3.07 -8.95
CA SER A 110 -12.71 -1.69 -9.40
C SER A 110 -13.71 -0.94 -8.52
N PHE A 111 -13.34 0.27 -8.13
CA PHE A 111 -14.23 1.16 -7.40
C PHE A 111 -13.94 2.62 -7.73
N ASN A 112 -14.88 3.49 -7.36
CA ASN A 112 -14.73 4.95 -7.50
C ASN A 112 -14.63 5.57 -6.11
N LYS A 113 -13.78 6.57 -5.97
CA LYS A 113 -13.75 7.41 -4.77
C LYS A 113 -14.18 8.81 -5.15
N THR A 114 -15.24 9.30 -4.54
CA THR A 114 -15.75 10.65 -4.72
C THR A 114 -15.33 11.55 -3.56
N ALA A 115 -15.64 12.84 -3.66
CA ALA A 115 -15.39 13.80 -2.59
C ALA A 115 -16.28 13.59 -1.35
N SER A 116 -17.22 12.64 -1.41
CA SER A 116 -18.07 12.27 -0.27
C SER A 116 -17.63 10.99 0.41
N ASP A 117 -16.61 10.31 -0.12
CA ASP A 117 -16.20 9.00 0.37
C ASP A 117 -14.93 9.08 1.21
N THR A 118 -14.91 8.27 2.27
CA THR A 118 -13.67 7.91 2.95
C THR A 118 -13.22 6.54 2.42
N LEU A 119 -11.94 6.23 2.58
CA LEU A 119 -11.37 4.99 2.08
C LEU A 119 -10.33 4.49 3.04
N LYS A 120 -10.33 3.19 3.31
CA LYS A 120 -9.23 2.50 3.99
C LYS A 120 -8.84 1.30 3.17
N ILE A 121 -7.54 1.12 2.98
CA ILE A 121 -7.00 -0.07 2.32
C ILE A 121 -6.02 -0.75 3.24
N PHE A 122 -6.24 -2.05 3.43
CA PHE A 122 -5.39 -2.93 4.20
C PHE A 122 -4.63 -3.83 3.24
N VAL A 123 -3.32 -3.90 3.39
CA VAL A 123 -2.48 -4.79 2.61
C VAL A 123 -1.82 -5.77 3.56
N ASN A 124 -2.14 -7.04 3.41
CA ASN A 124 -1.60 -8.11 4.24
C ASN A 124 -0.51 -8.86 3.49
N HIS A 125 0.65 -8.96 4.12
CA HIS A 125 1.72 -9.81 3.62
C HIS A 125 1.88 -10.98 4.57
N THR A 126 1.81 -12.19 4.02
CA THR A 126 2.08 -13.42 4.76
C THR A 126 3.53 -13.81 4.52
N PHE A 127 4.28 -13.92 5.61
CA PHE A 127 5.67 -14.34 5.56
C PHE A 127 5.74 -15.83 5.88
N ASN A 128 5.90 -16.64 4.84
CA ASN A 128 6.06 -18.07 5.02
C ASN A 128 7.48 -18.34 5.50
N GLY A 129 7.58 -18.88 6.69
CA GLY A 129 8.87 -19.24 7.25
C GLY A 129 9.57 -20.30 6.40
N VAL A 130 10.86 -20.22 6.40
CA VAL A 130 11.66 -21.15 5.60
C VAL A 130 12.64 -21.83 6.45
#